data_51cb495dbdcf4afd750f2875a19ddc6b
#
_entry.id   51cb495dbdcf4afd750f2875a19ddc6b
#
_cell.length_a   1.000
_cell.length_b   1.000
_cell.length_c   1.000
_cell.angle_alpha   90.00
_cell.angle_beta   90.00
_cell.angle_gamma   90.00
#
_symmetry.space_group_name_H-M   'P 1'
#
loop_
_entity.id
_entity.type
_entity.pdbx_description
1 polymer ?
#
loop_
_entity_poly.entity_id
_entity_poly.type
_entity_poly.pdbx_seq_one_letter_code
_entity_poly.pdbx_strand_id
1 'polypeptide(L)'
;MLGRMRLTLNTTFSPQTTSEVAYEQRARWYSSARAAGTGSAILPSFAEAPYRLGQLDWRIGSAGDRFEYRHEIDRAFIAYRPDWGAVTIGRQAIGLGRALMFSAVDVFSPFSPAEVDREWRRGVDAVRLECKLTDRSSAEIIGVFGESWDESAALCRIRGYLGNLDGEFIIGKRARDFMVAGVVSAVVGDAAVHGELAFYGTPDNHPDGGTFGNDHLVSKAVLGGSYTFNVGNGLTLFGEYHYNGFGIKDTDQTHVLFRNEDLQERLLRGDGQSLGRHALGLQLTYPINQMWTCGLLVLQNPVDGSGLVSPSVRWDFSQTGSLSIHAFAPWGQSPESGHIRSEYGSAPFSLFSQVNFHF
;
A
#
# COMPACT_ATOMS: atom_id res chain seq x y z
N MET A 1 -4.91 -3.20 20.60
CA MET A 1 -4.64 -1.76 20.83
C MET A 1 -3.34 -1.40 20.14
N LEU A 2 -3.30 -0.26 19.45
CA LEU A 2 -2.08 0.24 18.79
C LEU A 2 -1.74 1.61 19.40
N GLY A 3 -0.49 1.78 19.84
CA GLY A 3 0.10 3.08 20.15
C GLY A 3 1.19 3.39 19.13
N ARG A 4 1.22 4.62 18.62
CA ARG A 4 2.24 5.13 17.69
C ARG A 4 2.69 6.51 18.14
N MET A 5 3.98 6.72 18.08
CA MET A 5 4.60 8.04 18.26
C MET A 5 5.58 8.27 17.12
N ARG A 6 5.52 9.44 16.50
CA ARG A 6 6.44 9.85 15.44
C ARG A 6 7.02 11.22 15.77
N LEU A 7 8.32 11.32 15.72
CA LEU A 7 9.07 12.55 15.87
C LEU A 7 9.75 12.86 14.54
N THR A 8 9.48 14.04 13.98
CA THR A 8 10.05 14.45 12.70
C THR A 8 10.84 15.73 12.89
N LEU A 9 12.11 15.69 12.46
CA LEU A 9 12.99 16.84 12.39
C LEU A 9 13.19 17.24 10.93
N ASN A 10 12.70 18.42 10.56
CA ASN A 10 12.91 19.02 9.26
C ASN A 10 13.95 20.13 9.37
N THR A 11 14.99 20.08 8.54
CA THR A 11 16.06 21.08 8.53
C THR A 11 16.20 21.68 7.13
N THR A 12 16.25 23.00 7.04
CA THR A 12 16.51 23.75 5.82
C THR A 12 17.91 24.35 5.89
N PHE A 13 18.83 23.85 5.05
CA PHE A 13 20.22 24.35 4.99
C PHE A 13 20.35 25.53 4.03
N SER A 14 19.55 25.52 2.98
CA SER A 14 19.45 26.61 1.99
C SER A 14 18.06 26.59 1.35
N PRO A 15 17.67 27.62 0.55
CA PRO A 15 16.40 27.59 -0.19
C PRO A 15 16.21 26.36 -1.07
N GLN A 16 17.32 25.73 -1.48
CA GLN A 16 17.29 24.55 -2.36
C GLN A 16 17.59 23.24 -1.62
N THR A 17 18.11 23.27 -0.37
CA THR A 17 18.59 22.07 0.32
C THR A 17 17.86 21.88 1.63
N THR A 18 17.18 20.73 1.75
CA THR A 18 16.43 20.33 2.94
C THR A 18 16.80 18.93 3.37
N SER A 19 16.60 18.60 4.64
CA SER A 19 16.67 17.22 5.14
C SER A 19 15.50 16.91 6.06
N GLU A 20 15.16 15.64 6.13
CA GLU A 20 14.17 15.10 7.08
C GLU A 20 14.75 13.89 7.77
N VAL A 21 14.57 13.84 9.10
CA VAL A 21 14.80 12.65 9.91
C VAL A 21 13.52 12.39 10.69
N ALA A 22 12.94 11.20 10.54
CA ALA A 22 11.75 10.79 11.26
C ALA A 22 12.00 9.49 12.02
N TYR A 23 11.80 9.56 13.33
CA TYR A 23 11.87 8.44 14.25
C TYR A 23 10.47 8.03 14.68
N GLU A 24 10.18 6.74 14.60
CA GLU A 24 8.87 6.19 14.90
C GLU A 24 8.95 5.10 15.94
N GLN A 25 7.98 5.10 16.87
CA GLN A 25 7.73 4.04 17.83
C GLN A 25 6.33 3.48 17.62
N ARG A 26 6.20 2.15 17.66
CA ARG A 26 4.92 1.44 17.59
C ARG A 26 4.85 0.40 18.68
N ALA A 27 3.74 0.40 19.43
CA ALA A 27 3.43 -0.60 20.42
C ALA A 27 2.08 -1.24 20.09
N ARG A 28 2.01 -2.55 20.08
CA ARG A 28 0.77 -3.31 19.84
C ARG A 28 0.48 -4.24 20.99
N TRP A 29 -0.79 -4.27 21.37
CA TRP A 29 -1.35 -5.21 22.33
C TRP A 29 -2.45 -6.00 21.66
N TYR A 30 -2.34 -7.32 21.75
CA TYR A 30 -3.31 -8.26 21.20
C TYR A 30 -4.15 -8.85 22.32
N SER A 31 -5.44 -9.04 22.08
CA SER A 31 -6.36 -9.69 23.04
C SER A 31 -6.01 -11.17 23.25
N SER A 32 -5.43 -11.83 22.25
CA SER A 32 -4.98 -13.22 22.33
C SER A 32 -3.70 -13.44 21.53
N ALA A 33 -2.87 -14.41 21.94
CA ALA A 33 -1.68 -14.82 21.20
C ALA A 33 -2.01 -15.38 19.79
N ARG A 34 -3.22 -15.90 19.60
CA ARG A 34 -3.70 -16.40 18.30
C ARG A 34 -3.91 -15.27 17.28
N ALA A 35 -4.31 -14.08 17.73
CA ALA A 35 -4.46 -12.90 16.87
C ALA A 35 -3.10 -12.34 16.43
N ALA A 36 -2.05 -12.55 17.21
CA ALA A 36 -0.69 -12.11 16.88
C ALA A 36 -0.01 -13.04 15.84
N GLY A 37 -0.37 -14.33 15.80
CA GLY A 37 0.24 -15.33 14.90
C GLY A 37 -0.45 -15.46 13.53
N THR A 38 -1.68 -15.01 13.40
CA THR A 38 -2.38 -14.94 12.12
C THR A 38 -2.00 -13.63 11.45
N GLY A 39 -1.08 -13.67 10.50
CA GLY A 39 -0.87 -12.59 9.54
C GLY A 39 -2.18 -12.37 8.77
N SER A 40 -3.13 -11.73 9.44
CA SER A 40 -4.40 -11.35 8.84
C SER A 40 -4.08 -10.35 7.75
N ALA A 41 -4.56 -10.55 6.53
CA ALA A 41 -4.51 -9.57 5.44
C ALA A 41 -5.10 -8.20 5.85
N ILE A 42 -5.79 -8.14 6.98
CA ILE A 42 -6.46 -6.96 7.53
C ILE A 42 -5.52 -6.13 8.42
N LEU A 43 -4.55 -6.77 9.12
CA LEU A 43 -3.64 -6.05 10.01
C LEU A 43 -2.29 -5.85 9.31
N PRO A 44 -1.76 -4.62 9.26
CA PRO A 44 -0.46 -4.37 8.65
C PRO A 44 0.59 -5.25 9.31
N SER A 45 1.28 -6.03 8.49
CA SER A 45 2.36 -6.90 8.94
C SER A 45 3.52 -6.07 9.52
N PHE A 46 4.11 -6.52 10.63
CA PHE A 46 5.42 -6.06 11.08
C PHE A 46 6.57 -6.73 10.30
N ALA A 47 6.28 -7.34 9.15
CA ALA A 47 7.33 -7.86 8.28
C ALA A 47 8.40 -6.79 8.06
N GLU A 48 9.61 -7.22 7.89
CA GLU A 48 10.73 -6.34 7.56
C GLU A 48 10.37 -5.50 6.35
N ALA A 49 10.73 -4.22 6.37
CA ALA A 49 10.50 -3.37 5.23
C ALA A 49 11.44 -3.83 4.11
N PRO A 50 10.94 -4.23 2.95
CA PRO A 50 11.79 -4.50 1.81
C PRO A 50 12.53 -3.21 1.40
N TYR A 51 13.57 -3.34 0.61
CA TYR A 51 14.29 -2.19 0.07
C TYR A 51 14.95 -1.31 1.14
N ARG A 52 15.65 -1.92 2.09
CA ARG A 52 16.48 -1.25 3.08
C ARG A 52 17.87 -1.89 3.13
N LEU A 53 18.92 -1.08 3.05
CA LEU A 53 20.32 -1.50 3.24
C LEU A 53 20.61 -1.94 4.67
N GLY A 54 19.84 -1.44 5.61
CA GLY A 54 19.86 -1.83 7.01
C GLY A 54 18.55 -1.45 7.67
N GLN A 55 18.02 -2.32 8.51
CA GLN A 55 16.67 -2.13 9.06
C GLN A 55 16.57 -0.90 9.98
N LEU A 56 17.66 -0.52 10.69
CA LEU A 56 17.67 0.59 11.66
C LEU A 56 16.43 0.57 12.56
N ASP A 57 16.02 -0.62 12.95
CA ASP A 57 14.90 -0.90 13.81
C ASP A 57 15.30 -1.82 14.95
N TRP A 58 14.59 -1.69 16.05
CA TRP A 58 14.74 -2.54 17.22
C TRP A 58 13.36 -3.06 17.61
N ARG A 59 13.27 -4.35 17.90
CA ARG A 59 12.04 -5.03 18.25
C ARG A 59 12.15 -5.66 19.62
N ILE A 60 11.06 -5.57 20.40
CA ILE A 60 10.87 -6.26 21.66
C ILE A 60 9.58 -7.07 21.52
N GLY A 61 9.62 -8.36 21.84
CA GLY A 61 8.54 -9.32 21.62
C GLY A 61 8.78 -10.20 20.39
N SER A 62 8.22 -11.39 20.43
CA SER A 62 8.31 -12.40 19.37
C SER A 62 6.96 -12.58 18.68
N ALA A 63 6.99 -13.16 17.48
CA ALA A 63 5.76 -13.55 16.80
C ALA A 63 4.94 -14.49 17.69
N GLY A 64 3.70 -14.11 18.01
CA GLY A 64 2.82 -14.86 18.94
C GLY A 64 2.71 -14.27 20.35
N ASP A 65 3.52 -13.31 20.73
CA ASP A 65 3.38 -12.57 21.98
C ASP A 65 2.15 -11.66 21.96
N ARG A 66 1.57 -11.41 23.13
CA ARG A 66 0.45 -10.46 23.27
C ARG A 66 0.87 -9.00 23.19
N PHE A 67 2.16 -8.74 23.29
CA PHE A 67 2.74 -7.41 23.22
C PHE A 67 3.91 -7.42 22.23
N GLU A 68 3.91 -6.47 21.34
CA GLU A 68 4.98 -6.24 20.37
C GLU A 68 5.31 -4.75 20.38
N TYR A 69 6.59 -4.43 20.49
CA TYR A 69 7.10 -3.06 20.42
C TYR A 69 8.20 -2.99 19.39
N ARG A 70 8.13 -1.95 18.56
CA ARG A 70 9.13 -1.65 17.54
C ARG A 70 9.40 -0.17 17.51
N HIS A 71 10.66 0.20 17.35
CA HIS A 71 11.03 1.56 17.01
C HIS A 71 12.01 1.55 15.84
N GLU A 72 11.92 2.56 14.98
CA GLU A 72 12.71 2.63 13.76
C GLU A 72 12.98 4.07 13.32
N ILE A 73 14.04 4.25 12.53
CA ILE A 73 14.24 5.45 11.74
C ILE A 73 13.56 5.21 10.38
N ASP A 74 12.38 5.83 10.21
CA ASP A 74 11.54 5.64 9.02
C ASP A 74 11.89 6.62 7.89
N ARG A 75 12.48 7.78 8.21
CA ARG A 75 13.02 8.76 7.25
C ARG A 75 14.41 9.19 7.69
N ALA A 76 15.29 9.30 6.73
CA ALA A 76 16.61 9.92 6.89
C ALA A 76 17.13 10.27 5.49
N PHE A 77 16.80 11.46 4.99
CA PHE A 77 17.21 11.88 3.65
C PHE A 77 17.61 13.34 3.58
N ILE A 78 18.37 13.66 2.54
CA ILE A 78 18.67 15.01 2.09
C ILE A 78 18.13 15.19 0.68
N ALA A 79 17.52 16.35 0.41
CA ALA A 79 16.98 16.72 -0.89
C ALA A 79 17.57 18.06 -1.35
N TYR A 80 18.07 18.05 -2.58
CA TYR A 80 18.54 19.26 -3.29
C TYR A 80 17.62 19.54 -4.47
N ARG A 81 17.03 20.74 -4.52
CA ARG A 81 16.02 21.15 -5.50
C ARG A 81 16.44 22.38 -6.28
N PRO A 82 17.32 22.24 -7.28
CA PRO A 82 17.63 23.31 -8.22
C PRO A 82 16.47 23.54 -9.21
N ASP A 83 16.55 24.59 -10.03
CA ASP A 83 15.50 24.96 -10.98
C ASP A 83 15.20 23.87 -12.02
N TRP A 84 16.19 23.04 -12.37
CA TRP A 84 16.06 21.98 -13.36
C TRP A 84 15.38 20.69 -12.81
N GLY A 85 15.24 20.52 -11.47
CA GLY A 85 14.65 19.31 -10.94
C GLY A 85 14.89 19.08 -9.46
N ALA A 86 15.16 17.82 -9.08
CA ALA A 86 15.45 17.43 -7.70
C ALA A 86 16.38 16.22 -7.63
N VAL A 87 17.25 16.19 -6.62
CA VAL A 87 18.01 15.00 -6.21
C VAL A 87 17.69 14.72 -4.76
N THR A 88 17.26 13.50 -4.46
CA THR A 88 16.97 13.06 -3.08
C THR A 88 17.72 11.77 -2.78
N ILE A 89 18.46 11.75 -1.67
CA ILE A 89 19.31 10.62 -1.29
C ILE A 89 19.01 10.25 0.16
N GLY A 90 18.83 8.97 0.43
CA GLY A 90 18.60 8.41 1.75
C GLY A 90 17.25 7.72 1.89
N ARG A 91 16.85 7.43 3.14
CA ARG A 91 15.60 6.75 3.46
C ARG A 91 14.41 7.68 3.29
N GLN A 92 13.55 7.39 2.33
CA GLN A 92 12.45 8.26 1.89
C GLN A 92 11.22 7.45 1.49
N ALA A 93 10.03 8.06 1.55
CA ALA A 93 8.82 7.45 1.00
C ALA A 93 8.79 7.60 -0.52
N ILE A 94 8.51 6.50 -1.21
CA ILE A 94 8.27 6.48 -2.65
C ILE A 94 6.91 5.84 -2.89
N GLY A 95 6.00 6.59 -3.49
CA GLY A 95 4.70 6.10 -3.95
C GLY A 95 4.62 6.20 -5.47
N LEU A 96 4.10 5.16 -6.08
CA LEU A 96 3.85 5.08 -7.52
C LEU A 96 2.35 4.88 -7.76
N GLY A 97 1.85 5.39 -8.90
CA GLY A 97 0.45 5.20 -9.29
C GLY A 97 -0.54 6.16 -8.64
N ARG A 98 -1.83 5.90 -8.89
CA ARG A 98 -2.98 6.71 -8.46
C ARG A 98 -4.04 5.91 -7.70
N ALA A 99 -3.92 4.60 -7.67
CA ALA A 99 -4.85 3.72 -6.97
C ALA A 99 -4.79 3.93 -5.44
N LEU A 100 -5.93 3.84 -4.79
CA LEU A 100 -6.07 4.12 -3.37
C LEU A 100 -6.19 2.86 -2.50
N MET A 101 -6.86 1.82 -3.00
CA MET A 101 -7.06 0.56 -2.26
C MET A 101 -6.06 -0.49 -2.70
N PHE A 102 -5.98 -0.70 -4.01
CA PHE A 102 -5.11 -1.68 -4.63
C PHE A 102 -4.20 -0.95 -5.61
N SER A 103 -2.97 -1.39 -5.79
CA SER A 103 -2.10 -0.81 -6.80
C SER A 103 -1.47 -1.86 -7.69
N ALA A 104 -1.47 -1.60 -8.98
CA ALA A 104 -0.74 -2.40 -9.95
C ALA A 104 0.73 -2.00 -10.03
N VAL A 105 1.06 -0.75 -9.67
CA VAL A 105 2.38 -0.14 -9.89
C VAL A 105 3.12 0.28 -8.62
N ASP A 106 2.43 0.44 -7.47
CA ASP A 106 3.10 0.77 -6.21
C ASP A 106 3.80 -0.46 -5.64
N VAL A 107 5.09 -0.54 -5.90
CA VAL A 107 5.91 -1.73 -5.63
C VAL A 107 6.84 -1.58 -4.43
N PHE A 108 6.89 -0.39 -3.78
CA PHE A 108 7.84 -0.15 -2.70
C PHE A 108 7.21 -0.22 -1.31
N SER A 109 6.07 0.39 -1.13
CA SER A 109 5.38 0.45 0.17
C SER A 109 3.87 0.63 -0.02
N PRO A 110 3.18 -0.29 -0.73
CA PRO A 110 1.75 -0.19 -0.90
C PRO A 110 1.05 -0.32 0.46
N PHE A 111 0.00 0.46 0.67
CA PHE A 111 -0.87 0.26 1.82
C PHE A 111 -1.71 -1.00 1.63
N SER A 112 -2.00 -1.70 2.72
CA SER A 112 -3.04 -2.74 2.68
C SER A 112 -4.41 -2.09 2.44
N PRO A 113 -5.31 -2.71 1.66
CA PRO A 113 -6.65 -2.18 1.42
C PRO A 113 -7.47 -1.91 2.69
N ALA A 114 -7.26 -2.70 3.74
CA ALA A 114 -7.91 -2.57 5.04
C ALA A 114 -7.08 -1.77 6.07
N GLU A 115 -5.96 -1.18 5.67
CA GLU A 115 -5.11 -0.41 6.58
C GLU A 115 -5.80 0.88 7.02
N VAL A 116 -5.95 1.05 8.33
CA VAL A 116 -6.59 2.24 8.92
C VAL A 116 -5.64 3.43 8.92
N ASP A 117 -4.38 3.19 9.28
CA ASP A 117 -3.36 4.22 9.38
C ASP A 117 -2.58 4.34 8.08
N ARG A 118 -3.11 5.13 7.15
CA ARG A 118 -2.49 5.43 5.85
C ARG A 118 -1.75 6.77 5.82
N GLU A 119 -1.48 7.35 6.98
CA GLU A 119 -0.86 8.66 7.07
C GLU A 119 0.60 8.64 6.61
N TRP A 120 1.31 7.56 6.93
CA TRP A 120 2.74 7.47 6.67
C TRP A 120 3.12 6.19 5.93
N ARG A 121 3.60 6.32 4.68
CA ARG A 121 4.25 5.23 3.95
C ARG A 121 5.59 4.91 4.57
N ARG A 122 5.95 3.65 4.63
CA ARG A 122 7.28 3.21 5.10
C ARG A 122 8.38 3.70 4.15
N GLY A 123 9.50 4.14 4.73
CA GLY A 123 10.65 4.59 3.99
C GLY A 123 11.46 3.44 3.39
N VAL A 124 12.00 3.67 2.20
CA VAL A 124 12.96 2.82 1.48
C VAL A 124 14.26 3.57 1.28
N ASP A 125 15.39 2.86 1.23
CA ASP A 125 16.69 3.46 1.01
C ASP A 125 16.89 3.68 -0.50
N ALA A 126 16.98 4.94 -0.92
CA ALA A 126 16.90 5.29 -2.34
C ALA A 126 17.74 6.50 -2.73
N VAL A 127 18.07 6.56 -4.02
CA VAL A 127 18.54 7.75 -4.74
C VAL A 127 17.52 8.05 -5.83
N ARG A 128 17.04 9.28 -5.86
CA ARG A 128 16.10 9.77 -6.87
C ARG A 128 16.67 11.00 -7.57
N LEU A 129 16.58 10.99 -8.88
CA LEU A 129 16.93 12.10 -9.73
C LEU A 129 15.71 12.46 -10.58
N GLU A 130 15.12 13.61 -10.35
CA GLU A 130 14.00 14.13 -11.12
C GLU A 130 14.47 15.32 -11.97
N CYS A 131 14.15 15.29 -13.26
CA CYS A 131 14.42 16.37 -14.22
C CYS A 131 13.10 16.94 -14.75
N LYS A 132 12.91 18.23 -14.68
CA LYS A 132 11.81 18.93 -15.35
C LYS A 132 12.08 18.91 -16.85
N LEU A 133 11.16 18.34 -17.64
CA LEU A 133 11.25 18.35 -19.11
C LEU A 133 10.54 19.60 -19.68
N THR A 134 9.37 19.88 -19.13
CA THR A 134 8.55 21.06 -19.40
C THR A 134 7.85 21.51 -18.13
N ASP A 135 7.06 22.58 -18.19
CA ASP A 135 6.20 23.00 -17.06
C ASP A 135 5.13 21.97 -16.67
N ARG A 136 4.87 20.99 -17.55
CA ARG A 136 3.82 19.98 -17.39
C ARG A 136 4.33 18.55 -17.48
N SER A 137 5.65 18.34 -17.54
CA SER A 137 6.22 17.00 -17.62
C SER A 137 7.55 16.90 -16.92
N SER A 138 7.83 15.73 -16.34
CA SER A 138 9.10 15.39 -15.71
C SER A 138 9.51 13.96 -16.04
N ALA A 139 10.82 13.73 -16.00
CA ALA A 139 11.41 12.40 -16.03
C ALA A 139 12.14 12.16 -14.71
N GLU A 140 12.08 10.94 -14.20
CA GLU A 140 12.67 10.55 -12.93
C GLU A 140 13.38 9.21 -13.05
N ILE A 141 14.59 9.14 -12.48
CA ILE A 141 15.32 7.89 -12.27
C ILE A 141 15.28 7.58 -10.78
N ILE A 142 14.90 6.36 -10.43
CA ILE A 142 14.70 5.89 -9.07
C ILE A 142 15.56 4.64 -8.87
N GLY A 143 16.61 4.74 -8.06
CA GLY A 143 17.37 3.59 -7.57
C GLY A 143 16.99 3.31 -6.13
N VAL A 144 16.50 2.10 -5.86
CA VAL A 144 16.08 1.65 -4.51
C VAL A 144 16.92 0.45 -4.13
N PHE A 145 17.45 0.44 -2.92
CA PHE A 145 18.46 -0.51 -2.48
C PHE A 145 17.90 -1.45 -1.41
N GLY A 146 18.04 -2.77 -1.66
CA GLY A 146 17.88 -3.83 -0.68
C GLY A 146 19.26 -4.39 -0.26
N GLU A 147 19.28 -5.47 0.48
CA GLU A 147 20.51 -6.13 0.93
C GLU A 147 21.29 -6.76 -0.23
N SER A 148 20.60 -7.11 -1.31
CA SER A 148 21.18 -7.68 -2.52
C SER A 148 20.68 -6.99 -3.79
N TRP A 149 21.31 -7.28 -4.94
CA TRP A 149 20.83 -6.82 -6.24
C TRP A 149 19.43 -7.35 -6.55
N ASP A 150 19.12 -8.58 -6.14
CA ASP A 150 17.82 -9.22 -6.38
C ASP A 150 16.70 -8.67 -5.50
N GLU A 151 17.05 -7.89 -4.46
CA GLU A 151 16.13 -7.15 -3.61
C GLU A 151 16.09 -5.66 -3.93
N SER A 152 16.89 -5.19 -4.88
CA SER A 152 17.01 -3.80 -5.27
C SER A 152 16.14 -3.49 -6.50
N ALA A 153 15.86 -2.21 -6.75
CA ALA A 153 15.12 -1.76 -7.91
C ALA A 153 15.80 -0.58 -8.61
N ALA A 154 15.62 -0.51 -9.92
CA ALA A 154 16.05 0.62 -10.75
C ALA A 154 14.93 0.91 -11.77
N LEU A 155 14.24 2.02 -11.60
CA LEU A 155 13.10 2.42 -12.41
C LEU A 155 13.36 3.77 -13.08
N CYS A 156 12.84 3.92 -14.29
CA CYS A 156 12.67 5.19 -14.97
C CYS A 156 11.18 5.50 -15.04
N ARG A 157 10.79 6.73 -14.69
CA ARG A 157 9.40 7.19 -14.72
C ARG A 157 9.33 8.49 -15.50
N ILE A 158 8.37 8.60 -16.41
CA ILE A 158 8.00 9.83 -17.11
C ILE A 158 6.57 10.17 -16.70
N ARG A 159 6.35 11.44 -16.34
CA ARG A 159 5.03 11.97 -15.97
C ARG A 159 4.68 13.14 -16.85
N GLY A 160 3.40 13.30 -17.18
CA GLY A 160 2.96 14.45 -17.95
C GLY A 160 1.46 14.67 -17.88
N TYR A 161 1.08 15.93 -18.12
CA TYR A 161 -0.31 16.38 -18.13
C TYR A 161 -0.69 16.82 -19.54
N LEU A 162 -1.81 16.27 -20.04
CA LEU A 162 -2.41 16.64 -21.32
C LEU A 162 -3.89 17.01 -21.13
N GLY A 163 -4.17 18.32 -21.04
CA GLY A 163 -5.51 18.78 -20.70
C GLY A 163 -5.88 18.38 -19.26
N ASN A 164 -6.92 17.59 -19.13
CA ASN A 164 -7.42 17.01 -17.88
C ASN A 164 -6.90 15.57 -17.62
N LEU A 165 -6.03 15.07 -18.47
CA LEU A 165 -5.37 13.77 -18.31
C LEU A 165 -4.02 13.94 -17.61
N ASP A 166 -3.79 13.16 -16.56
CA ASP A 166 -2.50 12.95 -15.92
C ASP A 166 -2.03 11.53 -16.26
N GLY A 167 -0.84 11.40 -16.81
CA GLY A 167 -0.27 10.14 -17.25
C GLY A 167 1.10 9.88 -16.69
N GLU A 168 1.38 8.59 -16.39
CA GLU A 168 2.72 8.13 -16.01
C GLU A 168 3.09 6.89 -16.83
N PHE A 169 4.35 6.81 -17.23
CA PHE A 169 4.95 5.60 -17.80
C PHE A 169 6.15 5.22 -16.95
N ILE A 170 6.24 3.95 -16.57
CA ILE A 170 7.26 3.42 -15.68
C ILE A 170 7.88 2.18 -16.33
N ILE A 171 9.21 2.11 -16.33
CA ILE A 171 9.95 0.98 -16.84
C ILE A 171 11.19 0.72 -16.00
N GLY A 172 11.55 -0.53 -15.81
CA GLY A 172 12.81 -0.89 -15.18
C GLY A 172 12.79 -2.24 -14.48
N LYS A 173 13.83 -2.47 -13.68
CA LYS A 173 13.99 -3.66 -12.84
C LYS A 173 13.40 -3.41 -11.46
N ARG A 174 12.67 -4.39 -10.97
CA ARG A 174 12.18 -4.41 -9.59
C ARG A 174 12.36 -5.80 -9.00
N ALA A 175 13.17 -5.90 -7.96
CA ALA A 175 13.64 -7.19 -7.44
C ALA A 175 14.19 -8.06 -8.58
N ARG A 176 13.69 -9.26 -8.76
CA ARG A 176 14.10 -10.17 -9.87
C ARG A 176 13.31 -9.90 -11.17
N ASP A 177 12.27 -9.07 -11.13
CA ASP A 177 11.38 -8.86 -12.27
C ASP A 177 11.79 -7.65 -13.11
N PHE A 178 11.46 -7.69 -14.40
CA PHE A 178 11.41 -6.52 -15.27
C PHE A 178 9.97 -6.00 -15.33
N MET A 179 9.78 -4.70 -15.12
CA MET A 179 8.47 -4.06 -15.05
C MET A 179 8.30 -3.02 -16.15
N VAL A 180 7.14 -3.04 -16.80
CA VAL A 180 6.66 -1.95 -17.67
C VAL A 180 5.25 -1.62 -17.24
N ALA A 181 4.96 -0.34 -16.98
CA ALA A 181 3.66 0.07 -16.48
C ALA A 181 3.21 1.43 -17.00
N GLY A 182 1.90 1.58 -17.09
CA GLY A 182 1.21 2.82 -17.40
C GLY A 182 0.18 3.16 -16.34
N VAL A 183 0.06 4.45 -16.04
CA VAL A 183 -0.93 5.02 -15.13
C VAL A 183 -1.63 6.15 -15.85
N VAL A 184 -2.93 6.27 -15.68
CA VAL A 184 -3.71 7.39 -16.19
C VAL A 184 -4.75 7.80 -15.15
N SER A 185 -4.95 9.10 -15.01
CA SER A 185 -6.08 9.65 -14.25
C SER A 185 -6.70 10.84 -14.97
N ALA A 186 -7.99 11.03 -14.78
CA ALA A 186 -8.75 12.10 -15.40
C ALA A 186 -9.93 12.54 -14.53
N VAL A 187 -10.38 13.77 -14.78
CA VAL A 187 -11.67 14.24 -14.29
C VAL A 187 -12.66 14.21 -15.46
N VAL A 188 -13.76 13.47 -15.31
CA VAL A 188 -14.83 13.32 -16.30
C VAL A 188 -16.13 13.82 -15.68
N GLY A 189 -16.55 15.03 -16.04
CA GLY A 189 -17.62 15.73 -15.32
C GLY A 189 -17.20 15.98 -13.87
N ASP A 190 -18.01 15.50 -12.93
CA ASP A 190 -17.73 15.62 -11.47
C ASP A 190 -17.06 14.34 -10.92
N ALA A 191 -16.79 13.35 -11.75
CA ALA A 191 -16.13 12.10 -11.35
C ALA A 191 -14.61 12.18 -11.57
N ALA A 192 -13.83 11.74 -10.60
CA ALA A 192 -12.42 11.42 -10.79
C ALA A 192 -12.28 9.93 -11.14
N VAL A 193 -11.54 9.61 -12.20
CA VAL A 193 -11.29 8.24 -12.65
C VAL A 193 -9.80 8.00 -12.78
N HIS A 194 -9.37 6.75 -12.56
CA HIS A 194 -7.98 6.36 -12.74
C HIS A 194 -7.88 4.90 -13.21
N GLY A 195 -6.76 4.61 -13.86
CA GLY A 195 -6.40 3.27 -14.28
C GLY A 195 -4.91 3.04 -14.18
N GLU A 196 -4.53 1.83 -13.82
CA GLU A 196 -3.16 1.35 -13.78
C GLU A 196 -3.07 0.02 -14.50
N LEU A 197 -2.00 -0.18 -15.28
CA LEU A 197 -1.69 -1.43 -15.93
C LEU A 197 -0.19 -1.68 -15.83
N ALA A 198 0.21 -2.84 -15.34
CA ALA A 198 1.59 -3.24 -15.22
C ALA A 198 1.81 -4.65 -15.77
N PHE A 199 2.93 -4.84 -16.46
CA PHE A 199 3.43 -6.12 -16.91
C PHE A 199 4.76 -6.40 -16.22
N TYR A 200 4.90 -7.61 -15.72
CA TYR A 200 6.08 -8.11 -15.02
C TYR A 200 6.65 -9.29 -15.81
N GLY A 201 7.88 -9.14 -16.29
CA GLY A 201 8.67 -10.26 -16.81
C GLY A 201 9.38 -10.95 -15.64
N THR A 202 8.98 -12.18 -15.33
CA THR A 202 9.48 -12.96 -14.19
C THR A 202 10.54 -13.96 -14.63
N PRO A 203 11.59 -14.22 -13.82
CA PRO A 203 12.60 -15.24 -14.16
C PRO A 203 12.04 -16.65 -14.07
N ASP A 204 11.07 -16.88 -13.20
CA ASP A 204 10.47 -18.19 -12.93
C ASP A 204 9.08 -18.30 -13.59
N ASN A 205 8.73 -19.53 -13.99
CA ASN A 205 7.43 -19.79 -14.60
C ASN A 205 6.30 -19.56 -13.60
N HIS A 206 5.30 -18.79 -13.99
CA HIS A 206 4.09 -18.61 -13.18
C HIS A 206 3.24 -19.91 -13.22
N PRO A 207 2.87 -20.47 -12.06
CA PRO A 207 2.21 -21.78 -11.99
C PRO A 207 0.87 -21.84 -12.75
N ASP A 208 0.24 -20.73 -12.99
CA ASP A 208 -1.06 -20.62 -13.67
C ASP A 208 -0.99 -20.27 -15.16
N GLY A 209 0.22 -20.32 -15.77
CA GLY A 209 0.41 -20.11 -17.21
C GLY A 209 0.50 -18.64 -17.64
N GLY A 210 0.69 -17.70 -16.71
CA GLY A 210 1.00 -16.31 -16.98
C GLY A 210 -0.03 -15.53 -17.79
N THR A 211 0.41 -14.47 -18.46
CA THR A 211 -0.42 -13.59 -19.28
C THR A 211 -0.21 -13.89 -20.77
N PHE A 212 -1.28 -13.95 -21.54
CA PHE A 212 -1.28 -14.28 -22.98
C PHE A 212 -0.61 -15.63 -23.32
N GLY A 213 -0.65 -16.60 -22.38
CA GLY A 213 -0.01 -17.91 -22.58
C GLY A 213 1.51 -17.90 -22.43
N ASN A 214 2.07 -16.83 -21.88
CA ASN A 214 3.50 -16.72 -21.57
C ASN A 214 3.70 -16.80 -20.06
N ASP A 215 4.26 -17.91 -19.59
CA ASP A 215 4.46 -18.23 -18.17
C ASP A 215 5.43 -17.28 -17.45
N HIS A 216 6.28 -16.59 -18.20
CA HIS A 216 7.19 -15.56 -17.67
C HIS A 216 6.61 -14.16 -17.68
N LEU A 217 5.39 -13.97 -18.15
CA LEU A 217 4.74 -12.66 -18.20
C LEU A 217 3.51 -12.63 -17.31
N VAL A 218 3.51 -11.76 -16.30
CA VAL A 218 2.38 -11.57 -15.40
C VAL A 218 1.89 -10.13 -15.48
N SER A 219 0.57 -9.93 -15.50
CA SER A 219 -0.02 -8.59 -15.53
C SER A 219 -0.81 -8.29 -14.27
N LYS A 220 -0.83 -7.01 -13.90
CA LYS A 220 -1.69 -6.42 -12.87
C LYS A 220 -2.42 -5.22 -13.45
N ALA A 221 -3.67 -5.03 -13.07
CA ALA A 221 -4.45 -3.87 -13.51
C ALA A 221 -5.34 -3.35 -12.39
N VAL A 222 -5.57 -2.05 -12.37
CA VAL A 222 -6.54 -1.39 -11.50
C VAL A 222 -7.39 -0.44 -12.36
N LEU A 223 -8.67 -0.41 -12.09
CA LEU A 223 -9.59 0.58 -12.60
C LEU A 223 -10.44 1.09 -11.45
N GLY A 224 -10.50 2.39 -11.27
CA GLY A 224 -11.23 2.98 -10.16
C GLY A 224 -11.69 4.40 -10.41
N GLY A 225 -12.46 4.90 -9.46
CA GLY A 225 -12.91 6.28 -9.49
C GLY A 225 -13.71 6.67 -8.27
N SER A 226 -13.99 7.97 -8.18
CA SER A 226 -14.77 8.55 -7.13
C SER A 226 -15.78 9.56 -7.67
N TYR A 227 -16.89 9.66 -6.96
CA TYR A 227 -17.92 10.64 -7.22
C TYR A 227 -18.49 11.15 -5.90
N THR A 228 -18.68 12.47 -5.80
CA THR A 228 -19.34 13.08 -4.63
C THR A 228 -20.75 13.51 -4.99
N PHE A 229 -21.72 12.82 -4.39
CA PHE A 229 -23.14 13.15 -4.53
C PHE A 229 -23.47 14.38 -3.69
N ASN A 230 -24.25 15.29 -4.23
CA ASN A 230 -24.75 16.46 -3.51
C ASN A 230 -25.93 16.07 -2.59
N VAL A 231 -25.65 15.24 -1.60
CA VAL A 231 -26.60 14.77 -0.58
C VAL A 231 -26.10 15.23 0.79
N GLY A 232 -26.87 16.09 1.43
CA GLY A 232 -26.49 16.69 2.72
C GLY A 232 -25.18 17.45 2.63
N ASN A 233 -24.18 17.04 3.39
CA ASN A 233 -22.82 17.62 3.40
C ASN A 233 -21.87 17.01 2.36
N GLY A 234 -22.38 16.22 1.42
CA GLY A 234 -21.61 15.54 0.38
C GLY A 234 -21.31 14.08 0.73
N LEU A 235 -21.95 13.13 0.01
CA LEU A 235 -21.66 11.70 0.12
C LEU A 235 -20.66 11.33 -0.96
N THR A 236 -19.45 10.94 -0.57
CA THR A 236 -18.41 10.47 -1.51
C THR A 236 -18.45 8.96 -1.60
N LEU A 237 -18.61 8.46 -2.82
CA LEU A 237 -18.42 7.05 -3.20
C LEU A 237 -17.09 6.94 -3.93
N PHE A 238 -16.26 5.99 -3.51
CA PHE A 238 -15.05 5.56 -4.17
C PHE A 238 -15.13 4.07 -4.45
N GLY A 239 -14.67 3.62 -5.63
CA GLY A 239 -14.66 2.22 -6.00
C GLY A 239 -13.44 1.86 -6.82
N GLU A 240 -12.89 0.67 -6.59
CA GLU A 240 -11.80 0.08 -7.35
C GLU A 240 -12.05 -1.40 -7.66
N TYR A 241 -11.69 -1.79 -8.86
CA TYR A 241 -11.50 -3.17 -9.27
C TYR A 241 -10.01 -3.42 -9.51
N HIS A 242 -9.51 -4.53 -8.98
CA HIS A 242 -8.13 -4.96 -9.12
C HIS A 242 -8.05 -6.35 -9.77
N TYR A 243 -7.22 -6.47 -10.79
CA TYR A 243 -6.76 -7.72 -11.35
C TYR A 243 -5.30 -7.95 -10.94
N ASN A 244 -5.05 -9.05 -10.26
CA ASN A 244 -3.73 -9.47 -9.79
C ASN A 244 -3.32 -10.77 -10.46
N GLY A 245 -2.48 -10.71 -11.49
CA GLY A 245 -2.00 -11.90 -12.18
C GLY A 245 -1.21 -12.87 -11.30
N PHE A 246 -0.61 -12.40 -10.19
CA PHE A 246 0.04 -13.24 -9.19
C PHE A 246 -0.95 -13.89 -8.22
N GLY A 247 -2.22 -13.51 -8.23
CA GLY A 247 -3.25 -14.05 -7.35
C GLY A 247 -3.73 -15.44 -7.79
N ILE A 248 -4.29 -16.19 -6.83
CA ILE A 248 -4.84 -17.52 -7.08
C ILE A 248 -6.14 -17.44 -7.89
N LYS A 249 -6.33 -18.39 -8.80
CA LYS A 249 -7.56 -18.55 -9.59
C LYS A 249 -8.64 -19.31 -8.83
N ASP A 250 -8.24 -20.22 -7.97
CA ASP A 250 -9.12 -21.13 -7.25
C ASP A 250 -8.63 -21.30 -5.80
N THR A 251 -9.56 -21.40 -4.88
CA THR A 251 -9.28 -21.60 -3.44
C THR A 251 -8.53 -22.89 -3.15
N ASP A 252 -8.72 -23.92 -3.97
CA ASP A 252 -7.99 -25.18 -3.83
C ASP A 252 -6.48 -25.04 -4.09
N GLN A 253 -6.06 -23.93 -4.70
CA GLN A 253 -4.65 -23.63 -5.00
C GLN A 253 -3.91 -22.90 -3.85
N THR A 254 -4.57 -22.57 -2.74
CA THR A 254 -3.89 -21.92 -1.59
C THR A 254 -2.68 -22.70 -1.08
N HIS A 255 -2.72 -24.03 -1.16
CA HIS A 255 -1.59 -24.88 -0.80
C HIS A 255 -0.38 -24.74 -1.74
N VAL A 256 -0.59 -24.35 -3.00
CA VAL A 256 0.48 -24.10 -3.99
C VAL A 256 1.22 -22.80 -3.65
N LEU A 257 0.49 -21.75 -3.25
CA LEU A 257 1.08 -20.48 -2.80
C LEU A 257 2.06 -20.68 -1.65
N PHE A 258 1.69 -21.48 -0.65
CA PHE A 258 2.52 -21.72 0.52
C PHE A 258 3.69 -22.70 0.28
N ARG A 259 3.77 -23.34 -0.89
CA ARG A 259 4.89 -24.18 -1.30
C ARG A 259 5.83 -23.51 -2.29
N ASN A 260 5.41 -22.41 -2.91
CA ASN A 260 6.20 -21.67 -3.88
C ASN A 260 6.93 -20.52 -3.16
N GLU A 261 8.25 -20.64 -3.01
CA GLU A 261 9.11 -19.67 -2.33
C GLU A 261 9.03 -18.27 -2.98
N ASP A 262 9.02 -18.19 -4.33
CA ASP A 262 8.92 -16.91 -5.05
C ASP A 262 7.59 -16.21 -4.74
N LEU A 263 6.46 -16.94 -4.70
CA LEU A 263 5.16 -16.35 -4.34
C LEU A 263 5.12 -15.91 -2.87
N GLN A 264 5.76 -16.63 -1.96
CA GLN A 264 5.86 -16.22 -0.55
C GLN A 264 6.69 -14.93 -0.42
N GLU A 265 7.84 -14.86 -1.08
CA GLU A 265 8.67 -13.64 -1.09
C GLU A 265 7.91 -12.44 -1.67
N ARG A 266 7.11 -12.66 -2.73
CA ARG A 266 6.26 -11.61 -3.31
C ARG A 266 5.22 -11.11 -2.32
N LEU A 267 4.55 -12.00 -1.60
CA LEU A 267 3.58 -11.62 -0.56
C LEU A 267 4.26 -10.84 0.57
N LEU A 268 5.44 -11.28 1.02
CA LEU A 268 6.21 -10.61 2.08
C LEU A 268 6.66 -9.20 1.64
N ARG A 269 7.00 -9.01 0.37
CA ARG A 269 7.35 -7.70 -0.19
C ARG A 269 6.13 -6.77 -0.37
N GLY A 270 4.91 -7.29 -0.23
CA GLY A 270 3.68 -6.52 -0.46
C GLY A 270 3.22 -6.48 -1.92
N ASP A 271 3.70 -7.41 -2.77
CA ASP A 271 3.29 -7.51 -4.17
C ASP A 271 1.86 -7.96 -4.32
N GLY A 272 1.36 -8.75 -3.37
CA GLY A 272 -0.01 -9.22 -3.28
C GLY A 272 -0.79 -8.41 -2.25
N GLN A 273 -1.64 -7.51 -2.71
CA GLN A 273 -2.60 -6.81 -1.86
C GLN A 273 -3.93 -7.57 -1.75
N SER A 274 -4.09 -8.63 -2.53
CA SER A 274 -5.17 -9.62 -2.48
C SER A 274 -4.58 -11.00 -2.73
N LEU A 275 -5.13 -12.03 -2.06
CA LEU A 275 -4.78 -13.43 -2.36
C LEU A 275 -5.39 -13.86 -3.68
N GLY A 276 -6.64 -13.48 -3.94
CA GLY A 276 -7.34 -13.80 -5.17
C GLY A 276 -6.86 -12.99 -6.36
N ARG A 277 -7.10 -13.54 -7.56
CA ARG A 277 -6.80 -12.88 -8.84
C ARG A 277 -7.64 -11.62 -9.08
N HIS A 278 -8.81 -11.56 -8.47
CA HIS A 278 -9.73 -10.44 -8.58
C HIS A 278 -10.07 -9.90 -7.21
N ALA A 279 -10.08 -8.59 -7.07
CA ALA A 279 -10.55 -7.92 -5.85
C ALA A 279 -11.41 -6.70 -6.21
N LEU A 280 -12.41 -6.47 -5.39
CA LEU A 280 -13.29 -5.29 -5.45
C LEU A 280 -13.21 -4.53 -4.14
N GLY A 281 -13.14 -3.21 -4.23
CA GLY A 281 -13.20 -2.32 -3.08
C GLY A 281 -14.21 -1.20 -3.30
N LEU A 282 -15.03 -0.94 -2.31
CA LEU A 282 -15.97 0.17 -2.28
C LEU A 282 -15.81 0.92 -0.97
N GLN A 283 -15.76 2.24 -1.02
CA GLN A 283 -15.71 3.10 0.15
C GLN A 283 -16.74 4.22 0.04
N LEU A 284 -17.56 4.35 1.06
CA LEU A 284 -18.46 5.48 1.26
C LEU A 284 -17.92 6.36 2.38
N THR A 285 -17.96 7.66 2.19
CA THR A 285 -17.56 8.63 3.21
C THR A 285 -18.59 9.75 3.26
N TYR A 286 -19.09 10.05 4.46
CA TYR A 286 -20.07 11.07 4.69
C TYR A 286 -19.68 11.97 5.88
N PRO A 287 -19.36 13.25 5.66
CA PRO A 287 -19.14 14.21 6.74
C PRO A 287 -20.51 14.61 7.32
N ILE A 288 -20.79 14.20 8.57
CA ILE A 288 -22.01 14.58 9.28
C ILE A 288 -21.99 16.08 9.60
N ASN A 289 -20.80 16.56 10.02
CA ASN A 289 -20.50 17.97 10.26
C ASN A 289 -18.97 18.16 10.27
N GLN A 290 -18.49 19.34 10.69
CA GLN A 290 -17.05 19.65 10.73
C GLN A 290 -16.24 18.78 11.70
N MET A 291 -16.89 18.14 12.69
CA MET A 291 -16.23 17.33 13.72
C MET A 291 -16.43 15.82 13.51
N TRP A 292 -17.47 15.40 12.80
CA TRP A 292 -17.84 13.99 12.68
C TRP A 292 -17.91 13.54 11.23
N THR A 293 -17.21 12.46 10.94
CA THR A 293 -17.25 11.79 9.63
C THR A 293 -17.56 10.30 9.83
N CYS A 294 -18.50 9.78 9.06
CA CYS A 294 -18.78 8.35 8.97
C CYS A 294 -18.21 7.78 7.69
N GLY A 295 -17.75 6.54 7.75
CA GLY A 295 -17.23 5.77 6.62
C GLY A 295 -17.75 4.35 6.61
N LEU A 296 -17.78 3.77 5.42
CA LEU A 296 -18.04 2.35 5.21
C LEU A 296 -17.10 1.84 4.12
N LEU A 297 -16.26 0.87 4.46
CA LEU A 297 -15.41 0.16 3.50
C LEU A 297 -15.99 -1.24 3.29
N VAL A 298 -16.07 -1.68 2.04
CA VAL A 298 -16.39 -3.04 1.65
C VAL A 298 -15.28 -3.55 0.74
N LEU A 299 -14.67 -4.66 1.10
CA LEU A 299 -13.71 -5.40 0.27
C LEU A 299 -14.30 -6.76 -0.06
N GLN A 300 -14.13 -7.22 -1.28
CA GLN A 300 -14.60 -8.53 -1.72
C GLN A 300 -13.59 -9.22 -2.63
N ASN A 301 -13.38 -10.49 -2.39
CA ASN A 301 -12.70 -11.39 -3.30
C ASN A 301 -13.74 -12.20 -4.09
N PRO A 302 -13.95 -11.92 -5.38
CA PRO A 302 -14.93 -12.67 -6.21
C PRO A 302 -14.54 -14.12 -6.47
N VAL A 303 -13.24 -14.49 -6.31
CA VAL A 303 -12.73 -15.84 -6.58
C VAL A 303 -13.28 -16.83 -5.55
N ASP A 304 -13.27 -16.44 -4.27
CA ASP A 304 -13.70 -17.29 -3.15
C ASP A 304 -15.01 -16.83 -2.48
N GLY A 305 -15.58 -15.72 -2.95
CA GLY A 305 -16.81 -15.13 -2.43
C GLY A 305 -16.67 -14.50 -1.03
N SER A 306 -15.47 -14.47 -0.47
CA SER A 306 -15.22 -13.86 0.84
C SER A 306 -15.11 -12.35 0.76
N GLY A 307 -15.21 -11.70 1.90
CA GLY A 307 -15.07 -10.25 1.96
C GLY A 307 -15.02 -9.71 3.38
N LEU A 308 -14.99 -8.39 3.44
CA LEU A 308 -14.90 -7.63 4.68
C LEU A 308 -15.79 -6.39 4.58
N VAL A 309 -16.57 -6.12 5.60
CA VAL A 309 -17.23 -4.82 5.80
C VAL A 309 -16.62 -4.12 7.01
N SER A 310 -16.29 -2.83 6.84
CA SER A 310 -15.71 -2.03 7.91
C SER A 310 -16.41 -0.67 8.00
N PRO A 311 -17.45 -0.54 8.86
CA PRO A 311 -17.97 0.74 9.25
C PRO A 311 -16.95 1.48 10.13
N SER A 312 -16.92 2.82 9.98
CA SER A 312 -16.02 3.66 10.74
C SER A 312 -16.67 4.97 11.13
N VAL A 313 -16.19 5.53 12.24
CA VAL A 313 -16.55 6.87 12.70
C VAL A 313 -15.27 7.58 13.13
N ARG A 314 -15.12 8.81 12.66
CA ARG A 314 -14.04 9.73 13.08
C ARG A 314 -14.65 10.93 13.77
N TRP A 315 -14.07 11.30 14.90
CA TRP A 315 -14.38 12.48 15.67
C TRP A 315 -13.14 13.37 15.84
N ASP A 316 -13.16 14.52 15.20
CA ASP A 316 -12.14 15.57 15.36
C ASP A 316 -12.54 16.47 16.54
N PHE A 317 -12.07 16.12 17.76
CA PHE A 317 -12.47 16.79 19.01
C PHE A 317 -11.69 18.08 19.25
N SER A 318 -10.60 18.30 18.52
CA SER A 318 -9.84 19.56 18.52
C SER A 318 -9.15 19.76 17.16
N GLN A 319 -8.51 20.92 16.96
CA GLN A 319 -7.72 21.17 15.75
C GLN A 319 -6.51 20.25 15.61
N THR A 320 -6.02 19.71 16.72
CA THR A 320 -4.84 18.84 16.79
C THR A 320 -5.15 17.44 17.30
N GLY A 321 -6.42 17.11 17.56
CA GLY A 321 -6.80 15.83 18.15
C GLY A 321 -7.97 15.17 17.45
N SER A 322 -7.85 13.88 17.15
CA SER A 322 -8.92 13.06 16.58
C SER A 322 -9.00 11.67 17.19
N LEU A 323 -10.21 11.11 17.22
CA LEU A 323 -10.49 9.72 17.56
C LEU A 323 -11.16 9.05 16.37
N SER A 324 -10.61 7.91 15.94
CA SER A 324 -11.21 7.06 14.91
C SER A 324 -11.54 5.69 15.49
N ILE A 325 -12.71 5.16 15.13
CA ILE A 325 -13.17 3.82 15.51
C ILE A 325 -13.55 3.09 14.23
N HIS A 326 -13.02 1.87 14.05
CA HIS A 326 -13.30 0.99 12.93
C HIS A 326 -13.72 -0.38 13.46
N ALA A 327 -14.80 -0.93 12.95
CA ALA A 327 -15.15 -2.32 13.15
C ALA A 327 -14.85 -3.09 11.85
N PHE A 328 -14.28 -4.29 11.98
CA PHE A 328 -14.00 -5.17 10.85
C PHE A 328 -14.81 -6.45 11.02
N ALA A 329 -15.75 -6.67 10.12
CA ALA A 329 -16.61 -7.85 10.09
C ALA A 329 -16.35 -8.62 8.78
N PRO A 330 -15.43 -9.59 8.80
CA PRO A 330 -15.15 -10.45 7.65
C PRO A 330 -16.22 -11.53 7.49
N TRP A 331 -16.37 -12.01 6.25
CA TRP A 331 -17.13 -13.21 5.92
C TRP A 331 -16.34 -14.10 4.97
N GLY A 332 -16.61 -15.41 4.97
CA GLY A 332 -15.95 -16.39 4.12
C GLY A 332 -15.85 -17.74 4.82
N GLN A 333 -15.18 -18.68 4.17
CA GLN A 333 -14.96 -20.01 4.72
C GLN A 333 -13.82 -19.97 5.73
N SER A 334 -14.06 -20.49 6.93
CA SER A 334 -13.03 -20.60 7.97
C SER A 334 -11.94 -21.60 7.57
N PRO A 335 -10.69 -21.42 8.04
CA PRO A 335 -9.63 -22.39 7.83
C PRO A 335 -10.00 -23.77 8.34
N GLU A 336 -9.65 -24.80 7.58
CA GLU A 336 -9.88 -26.19 7.94
C GLU A 336 -8.58 -26.98 7.84
N SER A 337 -8.26 -27.79 8.87
CA SER A 337 -7.03 -28.60 8.91
C SER A 337 -5.73 -27.83 8.63
N GLY A 338 -5.68 -26.54 9.01
CA GLY A 338 -4.51 -25.66 8.79
C GLY A 338 -4.44 -25.03 7.38
N HIS A 339 -5.42 -25.29 6.52
CA HIS A 339 -5.50 -24.70 5.19
C HIS A 339 -6.43 -23.47 5.17
N ILE A 340 -5.96 -22.39 4.56
CA ILE A 340 -6.79 -21.20 4.28
C ILE A 340 -7.75 -21.57 3.16
N ARG A 341 -9.05 -21.37 3.38
CA ARG A 341 -10.11 -21.68 2.42
C ARG A 341 -10.72 -20.44 1.76
N SER A 342 -10.46 -19.27 2.32
CA SER A 342 -10.86 -18.00 1.75
C SER A 342 -10.01 -16.87 2.32
N GLU A 343 -9.87 -15.79 1.57
CA GLU A 343 -9.00 -14.65 1.92
C GLU A 343 -9.39 -14.00 3.25
N TYR A 344 -10.68 -13.69 3.40
CA TYR A 344 -11.17 -12.96 4.59
C TYR A 344 -11.74 -13.89 5.68
N GLY A 345 -12.10 -15.14 5.37
CA GLY A 345 -12.73 -16.05 6.33
C GLY A 345 -11.81 -16.54 7.46
N SER A 346 -10.51 -16.34 7.34
CA SER A 346 -9.54 -16.62 8.41
C SER A 346 -9.45 -15.48 9.43
N ALA A 347 -9.93 -14.29 9.10
CA ALA A 347 -9.81 -13.12 9.96
C ALA A 347 -10.97 -13.10 11.00
N PRO A 348 -10.68 -12.77 12.26
CA PRO A 348 -11.72 -12.60 13.27
C PRO A 348 -12.43 -11.25 13.14
N PHE A 349 -13.67 -11.17 13.64
CA PHE A 349 -14.25 -9.86 13.92
C PHE A 349 -13.31 -9.06 14.84
N SER A 350 -13.05 -7.82 14.49
CA SER A 350 -12.17 -6.97 15.26
C SER A 350 -12.67 -5.52 15.35
N LEU A 351 -12.35 -4.88 16.47
CA LEU A 351 -12.59 -3.46 16.70
C LEU A 351 -11.24 -2.77 16.86
N PHE A 352 -11.06 -1.70 16.11
CA PHE A 352 -9.87 -0.89 16.16
C PHE A 352 -10.23 0.54 16.54
N SER A 353 -9.50 1.13 17.49
CA SER A 353 -9.62 2.53 17.84
C SER A 353 -8.24 3.21 17.82
N GLN A 354 -8.20 4.41 17.29
CA GLN A 354 -6.98 5.21 17.17
C GLN A 354 -7.26 6.62 17.65
N VAL A 355 -6.41 7.13 18.52
CA VAL A 355 -6.38 8.53 18.92
C VAL A 355 -5.13 9.16 18.33
N ASN A 356 -5.30 10.24 17.59
CA ASN A 356 -4.20 11.00 17.00
C ASN A 356 -4.09 12.36 17.68
N PHE A 357 -2.85 12.74 17.99
CA PHE A 357 -2.49 14.08 18.42
C PHE A 357 -1.34 14.59 17.55
N HIS A 358 -1.48 15.82 17.05
CA HIS A 358 -0.46 16.53 16.29
C HIS A 358 0.02 17.74 17.12
N PHE A 359 1.32 17.94 17.20
CA PHE A 359 1.95 19.00 18.01
C PHE A 359 2.71 19.98 17.12
#